data_c0f5cde72026809ea093547eb7ba6e6a
#
_entry.id   c0f5cde72026809ea093547eb7ba6e6a
#
_cell.length_a   1.000
_cell.length_b   1.000
_cell.length_c   1.000
_cell.angle_alpha   90.00
_cell.angle_beta   90.00
_cell.angle_gamma   90.00
#
_symmetry.space_group_name_H-M   'P 1'
#
loop_
_entity.id
_entity.type
_entity.pdbx_description
1 polymer ?
#
loop_
_entity_poly.entity_id
_entity_poly.type
_entity_poly.pdbx_seq_one_letter_code
_entity_poly.pdbx_strand_id
1 'polypeptide(L)'
;MGGVRTALYNYLFAKQNGGDFIIRIEDTDSHRFVPGAEKYIIEALNWCGIRADEGVDENGNVVETPSERHPHAPYRQSQRKGIYRKYADQLIENGYAYYAFDTAEELEAKRAEAEAAGKTFIYNQETRMELRNSLTLPADEVKELLETTDCWTIRFKMPVNTIVKMDDLIRGHIEVNTDTLDDKVLWKRADELPTYHLANIVDDHLMEITEVIRGEEWLPSLPLHYMLYKAFGWEETMPRFAHLSLLLKPDGKGKLSKRDGDRLGFPVFPLRWVNAEGEVSHGYREDGYFPEAFVNMLCALVAFNHTQFRLCVSAL
;
A
#
# COMPACT_ATOMS: atom_id res chain seq x y z
N MET A 1 3.70 0.92 -16.85
CA MET A 1 4.77 -0.09 -16.79
C MET A 1 4.97 -0.65 -15.38
N GLY A 2 5.36 0.13 -14.36
CA GLY A 2 5.66 -0.37 -13.01
C GLY A 2 4.54 -1.15 -12.34
N GLY A 3 3.30 -0.66 -12.37
CA GLY A 3 2.15 -1.36 -11.80
C GLY A 3 1.83 -2.69 -12.51
N VAL A 4 1.90 -2.73 -13.84
CA VAL A 4 1.70 -3.99 -14.58
C VAL A 4 2.81 -5.00 -14.27
N ARG A 5 4.06 -4.55 -14.11
CA ARG A 5 5.16 -5.43 -13.68
C ARG A 5 4.86 -6.09 -12.32
N THR A 6 4.47 -5.28 -11.34
CA THR A 6 4.14 -5.80 -10.01
C THR A 6 2.96 -6.78 -10.07
N ALA A 7 1.90 -6.45 -10.81
CA ALA A 7 0.76 -7.33 -11.01
C ALA A 7 1.15 -8.64 -11.72
N LEU A 8 2.02 -8.56 -12.73
CA LEU A 8 2.52 -9.74 -13.45
C LEU A 8 3.24 -10.72 -12.53
N TYR A 9 4.09 -10.24 -11.60
CA TYR A 9 4.77 -11.12 -10.65
C TYR A 9 3.80 -11.78 -9.68
N ASN A 10 2.84 -11.03 -9.14
CA ASN A 10 1.80 -11.60 -8.29
C ASN A 10 0.99 -12.66 -9.04
N TYR A 11 0.57 -12.35 -10.27
CA TYR A 11 -0.20 -13.27 -11.12
C TYR A 11 0.58 -14.57 -11.43
N LEU A 12 1.82 -14.43 -11.91
CA LEU A 12 2.65 -15.60 -12.24
C LEU A 12 2.94 -16.45 -11.00
N PHE A 13 3.22 -15.83 -9.87
CA PHE A 13 3.45 -16.53 -8.62
C PHE A 13 2.20 -17.29 -8.16
N ALA A 14 1.03 -16.64 -8.16
CA ALA A 14 -0.24 -17.29 -7.84
C ALA A 14 -0.50 -18.49 -8.76
N LYS A 15 -0.42 -18.30 -10.08
CA LYS A 15 -0.67 -19.39 -11.04
C LYS A 15 0.32 -20.53 -10.95
N GLN A 16 1.59 -20.27 -10.70
CA GLN A 16 2.62 -21.30 -10.51
C GLN A 16 2.35 -22.16 -9.28
N ASN A 17 1.74 -21.58 -8.24
CA ASN A 17 1.44 -22.27 -6.98
C ASN A 17 -0.01 -22.78 -6.89
N GLY A 18 -0.82 -22.66 -7.95
CA GLY A 18 -2.23 -23.07 -7.95
C GLY A 18 -3.13 -22.18 -7.09
N GLY A 19 -2.71 -20.95 -6.83
CA GLY A 19 -3.46 -19.95 -6.05
C GLY A 19 -4.22 -18.98 -6.92
N ASP A 20 -4.93 -18.06 -6.26
CA ASP A 20 -5.76 -17.05 -6.86
C ASP A 20 -5.08 -15.68 -6.89
N PHE A 21 -5.29 -14.94 -7.96
CA PHE A 21 -4.85 -13.56 -8.12
C PHE A 21 -6.05 -12.63 -7.91
N ILE A 22 -5.99 -11.81 -6.85
CA ILE A 22 -7.08 -10.93 -6.44
C ILE A 22 -6.75 -9.49 -6.85
N ILE A 23 -7.75 -8.76 -7.38
CA ILE A 23 -7.68 -7.31 -7.58
C ILE A 23 -8.54 -6.63 -6.51
N ARG A 24 -7.90 -5.77 -5.71
CA ARG A 24 -8.53 -4.92 -4.69
C ARG A 24 -8.25 -3.46 -4.99
N ILE A 25 -9.29 -2.62 -4.92
CA ILE A 25 -9.19 -1.18 -5.13
C ILE A 25 -8.95 -0.49 -3.79
N GLU A 26 -7.79 0.11 -3.65
CA GLU A 26 -7.35 0.80 -2.43
C GLU A 26 -7.62 2.30 -2.56
N ASP A 27 -8.88 2.70 -2.40
CA ASP A 27 -9.42 4.06 -2.61
C ASP A 27 -9.71 4.80 -1.30
N THR A 28 -8.96 4.51 -0.24
CA THR A 28 -9.12 5.16 1.07
C THR A 28 -8.61 6.62 1.12
N ASP A 29 -7.85 7.05 0.10
CA ASP A 29 -7.36 8.42 -0.03
C ASP A 29 -8.07 9.14 -1.19
N SER A 30 -9.14 9.88 -0.88
CA SER A 30 -9.93 10.62 -1.86
C SER A 30 -9.14 11.71 -2.61
N HIS A 31 -8.08 12.26 -2.00
CA HIS A 31 -7.23 13.28 -2.63
C HIS A 31 -6.39 12.72 -3.79
N ARG A 32 -6.20 11.42 -3.85
CA ARG A 32 -5.47 10.74 -4.92
C ARG A 32 -6.38 10.13 -5.98
N PHE A 33 -7.68 10.36 -5.89
CA PHE A 33 -8.62 9.84 -6.88
C PHE A 33 -8.34 10.41 -8.26
N VAL A 34 -8.18 9.53 -9.25
CA VAL A 34 -7.98 9.89 -10.66
C VAL A 34 -9.13 9.27 -11.47
N PRO A 35 -10.05 10.06 -12.03
CA PRO A 35 -11.14 9.55 -12.83
C PRO A 35 -10.66 8.65 -13.97
N GLY A 36 -11.28 7.48 -14.12
CA GLY A 36 -10.95 6.52 -15.18
C GLY A 36 -9.72 5.64 -14.92
N ALA A 37 -8.92 5.90 -13.88
CA ALA A 37 -7.71 5.13 -13.59
C ALA A 37 -8.01 3.66 -13.31
N GLU A 38 -9.08 3.36 -12.59
CA GLU A 38 -9.49 1.98 -12.27
C GLU A 38 -9.78 1.18 -13.55
N LYS A 39 -10.64 1.71 -14.42
CA LYS A 39 -10.95 1.07 -15.70
C LYS A 39 -9.70 0.88 -16.56
N TYR A 40 -8.85 1.89 -16.59
CA TYR A 40 -7.57 1.84 -17.30
C TYR A 40 -6.66 0.72 -16.78
N ILE A 41 -6.54 0.57 -15.46
CA ILE A 41 -5.71 -0.47 -14.84
C ILE A 41 -6.23 -1.86 -15.24
N ILE A 42 -7.54 -2.10 -15.14
CA ILE A 42 -8.15 -3.37 -15.49
C ILE A 42 -7.98 -3.66 -16.99
N GLU A 43 -8.20 -2.67 -17.87
CA GLU A 43 -7.98 -2.83 -19.32
C GLU A 43 -6.51 -3.15 -19.64
N ALA A 44 -5.57 -2.47 -18.98
CA ALA A 44 -4.13 -2.69 -19.16
C ALA A 44 -3.72 -4.11 -18.73
N LEU A 45 -4.23 -4.61 -17.62
CA LEU A 45 -3.97 -5.97 -17.16
C LEU A 45 -4.56 -6.99 -18.12
N ASN A 46 -5.81 -6.79 -18.56
CA ASN A 46 -6.48 -7.66 -19.54
C ASN A 46 -5.72 -7.71 -20.88
N TRP A 47 -5.21 -6.57 -21.36
CA TRP A 47 -4.39 -6.52 -22.56
C TRP A 47 -3.10 -7.34 -22.41
N CYS A 48 -2.51 -7.37 -21.22
CA CYS A 48 -1.33 -8.20 -20.90
C CYS A 48 -1.66 -9.67 -20.63
N GLY A 49 -2.93 -10.10 -20.74
CA GLY A 49 -3.36 -11.46 -20.40
C GLY A 49 -3.40 -11.76 -18.90
N ILE A 50 -3.25 -10.75 -18.04
CA ILE A 50 -3.31 -10.86 -16.58
C ILE A 50 -4.77 -10.71 -16.15
N ARG A 51 -5.40 -11.83 -15.81
CA ARG A 51 -6.81 -11.87 -15.41
C ARG A 51 -6.94 -12.22 -13.94
N ALA A 52 -7.77 -11.45 -13.22
CA ALA A 52 -8.08 -11.73 -11.83
C ALA A 52 -9.01 -12.94 -11.71
N ASP A 53 -8.78 -13.74 -10.67
CA ASP A 53 -9.70 -14.80 -10.25
C ASP A 53 -10.82 -14.20 -9.41
N GLU A 54 -10.48 -13.21 -8.56
CA GLU A 54 -11.40 -12.45 -7.72
C GLU A 54 -11.22 -10.94 -7.90
N GLY A 55 -12.23 -10.18 -7.49
CA GLY A 55 -12.20 -8.72 -7.43
C GLY A 55 -12.84 -8.03 -8.61
N VAL A 56 -12.79 -8.63 -9.80
CA VAL A 56 -13.31 -8.05 -11.04
C VAL A 56 -14.16 -9.07 -11.79
N ASP A 57 -15.32 -8.64 -12.30
CA ASP A 57 -16.20 -9.47 -13.12
C ASP A 57 -15.68 -9.62 -14.57
N GLU A 58 -16.41 -10.41 -15.38
CA GLU A 58 -16.06 -10.67 -16.78
C GLU A 58 -16.15 -9.41 -17.68
N ASN A 59 -16.87 -8.38 -17.23
CA ASN A 59 -17.03 -7.11 -17.93
C ASN A 59 -15.96 -6.08 -17.49
N GLY A 60 -15.13 -6.42 -16.53
CA GLY A 60 -14.12 -5.53 -15.98
C GLY A 60 -14.65 -4.57 -14.91
N ASN A 61 -15.76 -4.88 -14.26
CA ASN A 61 -16.27 -4.09 -13.13
C ASN A 61 -15.78 -4.68 -11.81
N VAL A 62 -15.47 -3.82 -10.85
CA VAL A 62 -15.13 -4.25 -9.49
C VAL A 62 -16.38 -4.82 -8.81
N VAL A 63 -16.25 -6.00 -8.23
CA VAL A 63 -17.36 -6.72 -7.62
C VAL A 63 -17.65 -6.18 -6.23
N GLU A 64 -18.91 -5.85 -5.97
CA GLU A 64 -19.37 -5.23 -4.72
C GLU A 64 -20.13 -6.19 -3.81
N THR A 65 -20.65 -7.30 -4.35
CA THR A 65 -21.49 -8.24 -3.59
C THR A 65 -20.86 -9.62 -3.56
N PRO A 66 -20.79 -10.27 -2.38
CA PRO A 66 -20.24 -11.62 -2.24
C PRO A 66 -20.97 -12.65 -3.11
N SER A 67 -20.20 -13.57 -3.67
CA SER A 67 -20.67 -14.73 -4.42
C SER A 67 -19.69 -15.89 -4.27
N GLU A 68 -20.01 -17.06 -4.78
CA GLU A 68 -19.11 -18.22 -4.75
C GLU A 68 -17.73 -17.92 -5.39
N ARG A 69 -17.72 -17.18 -6.51
CA ARG A 69 -16.48 -16.76 -7.19
C ARG A 69 -15.79 -15.56 -6.53
N HIS A 70 -16.53 -14.77 -5.78
CA HIS A 70 -16.05 -13.53 -5.18
C HIS A 70 -16.43 -13.47 -3.69
N PRO A 71 -15.92 -14.37 -2.85
CA PRO A 71 -16.39 -14.53 -1.46
C PRO A 71 -16.03 -13.34 -0.56
N HIS A 72 -14.98 -12.59 -0.89
CA HIS A 72 -14.45 -11.51 -0.06
C HIS A 72 -14.99 -10.11 -0.42
N ALA A 73 -15.95 -10.02 -1.39
CA ALA A 73 -16.53 -8.73 -1.77
C ALA A 73 -17.15 -7.98 -0.56
N PRO A 74 -17.18 -6.64 -0.60
CA PRO A 74 -16.74 -5.78 -1.70
C PRO A 74 -15.21 -5.67 -1.79
N TYR A 75 -14.68 -5.53 -3.03
CA TYR A 75 -13.23 -5.40 -3.27
C TYR A 75 -12.78 -3.95 -3.38
N ARG A 76 -13.62 -3.01 -2.99
CA ARG A 76 -13.32 -1.58 -2.88
C ARG A 76 -13.23 -1.20 -1.41
N GLN A 77 -12.08 -0.68 -0.98
CA GLN A 77 -11.84 -0.39 0.44
C GLN A 77 -12.79 0.66 1.01
N SER A 78 -13.16 1.68 0.25
CA SER A 78 -14.13 2.69 0.69
C SER A 78 -15.50 2.12 1.05
N GLN A 79 -15.88 0.95 0.54
CA GLN A 79 -17.12 0.24 0.85
C GLN A 79 -17.03 -0.66 2.09
N ARG A 80 -15.84 -0.78 2.70
CA ARG A 80 -15.54 -1.66 3.85
C ARG A 80 -15.37 -0.87 5.16
N LYS A 81 -15.76 0.39 5.23
CA LYS A 81 -15.57 1.31 6.36
C LYS A 81 -15.84 0.68 7.73
N GLY A 82 -16.99 0.03 7.89
CA GLY A 82 -17.40 -0.55 9.16
C GLY A 82 -16.50 -1.68 9.66
N ILE A 83 -15.82 -2.38 8.74
CA ILE A 83 -14.86 -3.44 9.10
C ILE A 83 -13.63 -2.81 9.75
N TYR A 84 -13.04 -1.81 9.13
CA TYR A 84 -11.78 -1.21 9.59
C TYR A 84 -11.90 -0.54 10.94
N ARG A 85 -13.04 0.12 11.21
CA ARG A 85 -13.28 0.78 12.50
C ARG A 85 -13.21 -0.21 13.65
N LYS A 86 -13.83 -1.38 13.53
CA LYS A 86 -13.79 -2.44 14.52
C LYS A 86 -12.34 -2.83 14.87
N TYR A 87 -11.47 -2.98 13.87
CA TYR A 87 -10.08 -3.35 14.10
C TYR A 87 -9.25 -2.20 14.68
N ALA A 88 -9.55 -0.96 14.31
CA ALA A 88 -8.93 0.21 14.94
C ALA A 88 -9.26 0.28 16.43
N ASP A 89 -10.52 0.06 16.81
CA ASP A 89 -10.97 0.03 18.20
C ASP A 89 -10.32 -1.13 18.98
N GLN A 90 -10.21 -2.32 18.39
CA GLN A 90 -9.51 -3.46 18.97
C GLN A 90 -8.05 -3.14 19.32
N LEU A 91 -7.34 -2.40 18.47
CA LEU A 91 -5.97 -1.98 18.77
C LEU A 91 -5.90 -1.01 19.95
N ILE A 92 -6.90 -0.14 20.13
CA ILE A 92 -6.99 0.76 21.29
C ILE A 92 -7.27 -0.04 22.56
N GLU A 93 -8.26 -0.93 22.53
CA GLU A 93 -8.64 -1.78 23.66
C GLU A 93 -7.47 -2.64 24.15
N ASN A 94 -6.65 -3.14 23.21
CA ASN A 94 -5.47 -3.94 23.50
C ASN A 94 -4.22 -3.10 23.85
N GLY A 95 -4.31 -1.75 23.84
CA GLY A 95 -3.22 -0.85 24.19
C GLY A 95 -2.14 -0.66 23.11
N TYR A 96 -2.39 -1.11 21.87
CA TYR A 96 -1.49 -0.95 20.72
C TYR A 96 -1.75 0.30 19.90
N ALA A 97 -2.84 1.02 20.17
CA ALA A 97 -3.14 2.29 19.51
C ALA A 97 -3.71 3.30 20.51
N TYR A 98 -3.84 4.54 20.10
CA TYR A 98 -4.38 5.62 20.92
C TYR A 98 -5.00 6.71 20.04
N TYR A 99 -5.90 7.52 20.64
CA TYR A 99 -6.48 8.69 19.99
C TYR A 99 -5.51 9.87 20.03
N ALA A 100 -5.35 10.58 18.92
CA ALA A 100 -4.58 11.82 18.81
C ALA A 100 -5.47 12.94 18.29
N PHE A 101 -5.40 14.10 18.97
CA PHE A 101 -6.28 15.25 18.78
C PHE A 101 -5.56 16.48 18.22
N ASP A 102 -4.29 16.35 17.87
CA ASP A 102 -3.52 17.43 17.27
C ASP A 102 -4.08 17.78 15.89
N THR A 103 -4.27 19.08 15.64
CA THR A 103 -4.69 19.56 14.32
C THR A 103 -3.54 19.56 13.31
N ALA A 104 -3.87 19.72 12.02
CA ALA A 104 -2.85 19.83 10.97
C ALA A 104 -1.96 21.06 11.19
N GLU A 105 -2.54 22.18 11.64
CA GLU A 105 -1.85 23.44 11.93
C GLU A 105 -0.90 23.29 13.11
N GLU A 106 -1.33 22.64 14.19
CA GLU A 106 -0.49 22.36 15.37
C GLU A 106 0.71 21.49 14.99
N LEU A 107 0.49 20.44 14.21
CA LEU A 107 1.57 19.58 13.74
C LEU A 107 2.52 20.29 12.75
N GLU A 108 2.01 21.19 11.91
CA GLU A 108 2.84 22.00 11.02
C GLU A 108 3.70 23.00 11.81
N ALA A 109 3.14 23.62 12.84
CA ALA A 109 3.92 24.47 13.74
C ALA A 109 5.08 23.70 14.42
N LYS A 110 4.82 22.45 14.87
CA LYS A 110 5.85 21.58 15.43
C LYS A 110 6.94 21.20 14.43
N ARG A 111 6.57 20.98 13.16
CA ARG A 111 7.55 20.75 12.09
C ARG A 111 8.42 21.97 11.84
N ALA A 112 7.81 23.15 11.74
CA ALA A 112 8.53 24.41 11.53
C ALA A 112 9.49 24.71 12.71
N GLU A 113 9.05 24.46 13.95
CA GLU A 113 9.89 24.63 15.16
C GLU A 113 11.10 23.70 15.11
N ALA A 114 10.90 22.42 14.78
CA ALA A 114 11.98 21.45 14.68
C ALA A 114 12.95 21.80 13.53
N GLU A 115 12.46 22.20 12.37
CA GLU A 115 13.27 22.62 11.23
C GLU A 115 14.12 23.84 11.57
N ALA A 116 13.57 24.83 12.25
CA ALA A 116 14.31 26.00 12.73
C ALA A 116 15.43 25.63 13.71
N ALA A 117 15.28 24.50 14.44
CA ALA A 117 16.28 23.94 15.32
C ALA A 117 17.24 22.98 14.61
N GLY A 118 17.17 22.84 13.27
CA GLY A 118 17.98 21.90 12.49
C GLY A 118 17.64 20.43 12.72
N LYS A 119 16.40 20.12 13.14
CA LYS A 119 15.91 18.78 13.43
C LYS A 119 14.71 18.44 12.54
N THR A 120 14.41 17.15 12.45
CA THR A 120 13.15 16.67 11.81
C THR A 120 12.15 16.30 12.90
N PHE A 121 10.93 16.85 12.82
CA PHE A 121 9.85 16.42 13.70
C PHE A 121 9.34 15.04 13.25
N ILE A 122 9.28 14.11 14.20
CA ILE A 122 8.71 12.77 14.02
C ILE A 122 7.68 12.57 15.13
N TYR A 123 6.46 12.19 14.80
CA TYR A 123 5.46 11.81 15.80
C TYR A 123 5.77 10.39 16.28
N ASN A 124 6.54 10.25 17.35
CA ASN A 124 7.07 8.98 17.86
C ASN A 124 6.91 8.86 19.40
N GLN A 125 7.56 7.88 19.99
CA GLN A 125 7.52 7.59 21.43
C GLN A 125 7.99 8.76 22.33
N GLU A 126 8.84 9.63 21.85
CA GLU A 126 9.32 10.80 22.59
C GLU A 126 8.31 11.95 22.48
N THR A 127 8.02 12.35 21.25
CA THR A 127 7.19 13.52 20.96
C THR A 127 5.72 13.32 21.31
N ARG A 128 5.18 12.09 21.22
CA ARG A 128 3.77 11.84 21.59
C ARG A 128 3.45 12.22 23.03
N MET A 129 4.43 12.22 23.93
CA MET A 129 4.21 12.61 25.34
C MET A 129 4.13 14.12 25.55
N GLU A 130 4.43 14.92 24.50
CA GLU A 130 4.32 16.38 24.49
C GLU A 130 3.10 16.87 23.67
N LEU A 131 2.32 15.93 23.11
CA LEU A 131 1.24 16.20 22.16
C LEU A 131 -0.12 15.84 22.75
N ARG A 132 -1.20 16.36 22.11
CA ARG A 132 -2.58 16.17 22.58
C ARG A 132 -3.12 14.81 22.15
N ASN A 133 -3.11 13.86 23.07
CA ASN A 133 -3.59 12.51 22.77
C ASN A 133 -4.11 11.80 24.04
N SER A 134 -4.73 10.63 23.89
CA SER A 134 -5.34 9.88 24.98
C SER A 134 -4.34 9.27 25.97
N LEU A 135 -3.04 9.39 25.73
CA LEU A 135 -1.99 8.97 26.68
C LEU A 135 -1.57 10.11 27.60
N THR A 136 -1.84 11.38 27.21
CA THR A 136 -1.40 12.60 27.91
C THR A 136 -2.55 13.38 28.52
N LEU A 137 -3.77 13.27 27.99
CA LEU A 137 -4.96 13.96 28.44
C LEU A 137 -5.73 13.18 29.51
N PRO A 138 -6.44 13.87 30.44
CA PRO A 138 -7.39 13.23 31.35
C PRO A 138 -8.50 12.47 30.60
N ALA A 139 -8.98 11.39 31.17
CA ALA A 139 -10.00 10.53 30.54
C ALA A 139 -11.31 11.27 30.20
N ASP A 140 -11.73 12.21 31.05
CA ASP A 140 -12.93 12.99 30.83
C ASP A 140 -12.78 13.96 29.64
N GLU A 141 -11.61 14.58 29.49
CA GLU A 141 -11.28 15.43 28.34
C GLU A 141 -11.23 14.61 27.04
N VAL A 142 -10.62 13.42 27.07
CA VAL A 142 -10.61 12.50 25.93
C VAL A 142 -12.03 12.17 25.49
N LYS A 143 -12.92 11.85 26.46
CA LYS A 143 -14.31 11.54 26.16
C LYS A 143 -15.05 12.73 25.54
N GLU A 144 -14.87 13.92 26.09
CA GLU A 144 -15.45 15.16 25.55
C GLU A 144 -14.97 15.41 24.11
N LEU A 145 -13.67 15.30 23.85
CA LEU A 145 -13.09 15.50 22.51
C LEU A 145 -13.62 14.49 21.48
N LEU A 146 -13.78 13.24 21.87
CA LEU A 146 -14.34 12.21 20.98
C LEU A 146 -15.80 12.47 20.60
N GLU A 147 -16.59 13.16 21.47
CA GLU A 147 -18.00 13.48 21.25
C GLU A 147 -18.19 14.83 20.54
N THR A 148 -17.29 15.80 20.73
CA THR A 148 -17.48 17.20 20.31
C THR A 148 -16.69 17.61 19.06
N THR A 149 -15.68 16.84 18.63
CA THR A 149 -14.88 17.17 17.46
C THR A 149 -14.73 15.99 16.50
N ASP A 150 -14.62 16.29 15.21
CA ASP A 150 -14.24 15.32 14.18
C ASP A 150 -12.73 15.39 13.84
N CYS A 151 -11.98 16.25 14.53
CA CYS A 151 -10.55 16.44 14.33
C CYS A 151 -9.73 15.50 15.24
N TRP A 152 -9.81 14.18 14.99
CA TRP A 152 -8.97 13.22 15.67
C TRP A 152 -8.63 12.01 14.79
N THR A 153 -7.53 11.35 15.15
CA THR A 153 -7.03 10.18 14.44
C THR A 153 -6.71 9.07 15.45
N ILE A 154 -6.66 7.83 14.98
CA ILE A 154 -6.08 6.71 15.72
C ILE A 154 -4.67 6.47 15.21
N ARG A 155 -3.70 6.47 16.12
CA ARG A 155 -2.30 6.19 15.81
C ARG A 155 -1.84 4.88 16.42
N PHE A 156 -0.98 4.17 15.69
CA PHE A 156 -0.29 3.01 16.24
C PHE A 156 0.69 3.46 17.32
N LYS A 157 0.65 2.80 18.48
CA LYS A 157 1.57 3.07 19.58
C LYS A 157 2.85 2.27 19.39
N MET A 158 3.81 2.82 18.67
CA MET A 158 5.09 2.16 18.43
C MET A 158 5.78 1.84 19.76
N PRO A 159 6.19 0.59 20.03
CA PRO A 159 6.93 0.25 21.24
C PRO A 159 8.31 0.91 21.26
N VAL A 160 8.83 1.12 22.46
CA VAL A 160 10.14 1.74 22.69
C VAL A 160 11.22 0.68 22.63
N ASN A 161 12.37 1.02 22.03
CA ASN A 161 13.61 0.23 22.02
C ASN A 161 13.40 -1.26 21.72
N THR A 162 12.58 -1.52 20.68
CA THR A 162 12.25 -2.88 20.25
C THR A 162 12.87 -3.15 18.88
N ILE A 163 13.56 -4.29 18.73
CA ILE A 163 14.06 -4.73 17.43
C ILE A 163 12.98 -5.56 16.75
N VAL A 164 12.48 -5.08 15.62
CA VAL A 164 11.58 -5.81 14.74
C VAL A 164 12.42 -6.62 13.76
N LYS A 165 12.31 -7.93 13.83
CA LYS A 165 12.99 -8.87 12.91
C LYS A 165 11.99 -9.32 11.87
N MET A 166 12.39 -9.26 10.62
CA MET A 166 11.54 -9.48 9.47
C MET A 166 12.31 -10.26 8.40
N ASP A 167 11.60 -11.10 7.68
CA ASP A 167 12.16 -11.82 6.54
C ASP A 167 11.43 -11.39 5.26
N ASP A 168 12.20 -11.02 4.24
CA ASP A 168 11.74 -10.68 2.92
C ASP A 168 12.30 -11.66 1.91
N LEU A 169 11.46 -12.20 1.04
CA LEU A 169 11.86 -13.25 0.08
C LEU A 169 12.93 -12.79 -0.92
N ILE A 170 13.08 -11.48 -1.12
CA ILE A 170 14.05 -10.89 -2.06
C ILE A 170 15.20 -10.20 -1.31
N ARG A 171 14.88 -9.48 -0.22
CA ARG A 171 15.85 -8.66 0.52
C ARG A 171 16.54 -9.43 1.65
N GLY A 172 16.04 -10.63 1.98
CA GLY A 172 16.56 -11.44 3.08
C GLY A 172 16.14 -10.94 4.45
N HIS A 173 16.96 -11.20 5.44
CA HIS A 173 16.69 -10.82 6.82
C HIS A 173 16.92 -9.32 7.05
N ILE A 174 15.96 -8.66 7.71
CA ILE A 174 15.94 -7.22 7.98
C ILE A 174 15.64 -7.00 9.45
N GLU A 175 16.43 -6.18 10.11
CA GLU A 175 16.19 -5.75 11.48
C GLU A 175 16.05 -4.23 11.55
N VAL A 176 15.01 -3.75 12.25
CA VAL A 176 14.75 -2.31 12.44
C VAL A 176 14.46 -2.03 13.90
N ASN A 177 15.13 -1.02 14.48
CA ASN A 177 14.78 -0.54 15.81
C ASN A 177 13.58 0.41 15.71
N THR A 178 12.55 0.15 16.52
CA THR A 178 11.32 0.95 16.59
C THR A 178 11.56 2.41 16.97
N ASP A 179 12.67 2.74 17.59
CA ASP A 179 13.02 4.13 17.93
C ASP A 179 13.25 5.02 16.70
N THR A 180 13.46 4.42 15.54
CA THR A 180 13.57 5.13 14.26
C THR A 180 12.24 5.30 13.55
N LEU A 181 11.15 4.75 14.09
CA LEU A 181 9.83 4.72 13.47
C LEU A 181 8.89 5.74 14.11
N ASP A 182 7.90 6.17 13.34
CA ASP A 182 6.83 7.06 13.79
C ASP A 182 5.55 6.30 14.17
N ASP A 183 4.74 6.93 15.01
CA ASP A 183 3.39 6.46 15.34
C ASP A 183 2.45 6.78 14.19
N LYS A 184 2.40 5.90 13.19
CA LYS A 184 1.58 6.10 11.99
C LYS A 184 0.10 6.25 12.31
N VAL A 185 -0.55 7.16 11.62
CA VAL A 185 -2.02 7.23 11.61
C VAL A 185 -2.57 5.97 10.96
N LEU A 186 -3.49 5.31 11.65
CA LEU A 186 -4.18 4.11 11.20
C LEU A 186 -5.59 4.42 10.70
N TRP A 187 -6.29 5.34 11.36
CA TRP A 187 -7.66 5.70 11.05
C TRP A 187 -7.91 7.19 11.28
N LYS A 188 -8.77 7.81 10.48
CA LYS A 188 -9.12 9.23 10.54
C LYS A 188 -10.62 9.41 10.74
N ARG A 189 -11.01 10.22 11.73
CA ARG A 189 -12.41 10.55 11.98
C ARG A 189 -13.05 11.32 10.83
N ALA A 190 -12.36 12.33 10.30
CA ALA A 190 -12.88 13.20 9.25
C ALA A 190 -13.33 12.43 7.99
N ASP A 191 -12.59 11.40 7.60
CA ASP A 191 -12.89 10.59 6.41
C ASP A 191 -13.73 9.35 6.75
N GLU A 192 -13.79 8.96 8.03
CA GLU A 192 -14.28 7.66 8.51
C GLU A 192 -13.61 6.47 7.79
N LEU A 193 -12.37 6.65 7.40
CA LEU A 193 -11.60 5.68 6.65
C LEU A 193 -10.25 5.39 7.33
N PRO A 194 -9.75 4.16 7.18
CA PRO A 194 -8.40 3.82 7.56
C PRO A 194 -7.40 4.47 6.63
N THR A 195 -6.16 4.58 7.09
CA THR A 195 -5.03 4.76 6.18
C THR A 195 -4.66 3.42 5.52
N TYR A 196 -3.85 3.48 4.48
CA TYR A 196 -3.30 2.31 3.79
C TYR A 196 -2.81 1.22 4.75
N HIS A 197 -2.10 1.60 5.81
CA HIS A 197 -1.47 0.63 6.71
C HIS A 197 -2.49 -0.28 7.42
N LEU A 198 -3.57 0.27 7.95
CA LEU A 198 -4.59 -0.54 8.61
C LEU A 198 -5.45 -1.29 7.60
N ALA A 199 -5.89 -0.60 6.53
CA ALA A 199 -6.75 -1.20 5.51
C ALA A 199 -6.09 -2.42 4.86
N ASN A 200 -4.82 -2.29 4.50
CA ASN A 200 -4.06 -3.35 3.84
C ASN A 200 -3.95 -4.60 4.73
N ILE A 201 -3.52 -4.44 5.99
CA ILE A 201 -3.35 -5.56 6.92
C ILE A 201 -4.68 -6.28 7.23
N VAL A 202 -5.74 -5.51 7.46
CA VAL A 202 -7.07 -6.08 7.74
C VAL A 202 -7.60 -6.84 6.53
N ASP A 203 -7.47 -6.26 5.34
CA ASP A 203 -7.94 -6.92 4.12
C ASP A 203 -7.09 -8.12 3.74
N ASP A 204 -5.77 -8.04 3.88
CA ASP A 204 -4.89 -9.17 3.62
C ASP A 204 -5.22 -10.35 4.53
N HIS A 205 -5.50 -10.10 5.81
CA HIS A 205 -5.94 -11.15 6.73
C HIS A 205 -7.32 -11.71 6.36
N LEU A 206 -8.32 -10.85 6.11
CA LEU A 206 -9.70 -11.27 5.82
C LEU A 206 -9.88 -11.88 4.43
N MET A 207 -9.00 -11.57 3.49
CA MET A 207 -8.98 -12.14 2.13
C MET A 207 -7.97 -13.29 2.01
N GLU A 208 -7.41 -13.76 3.15
CA GLU A 208 -6.50 -14.90 3.23
C GLU A 208 -5.28 -14.78 2.30
N ILE A 209 -4.73 -13.55 2.19
CA ILE A 209 -3.56 -13.29 1.36
C ILE A 209 -2.34 -13.99 1.95
N THR A 210 -1.68 -14.81 1.15
CA THR A 210 -0.52 -15.61 1.56
C THR A 210 0.81 -14.97 1.16
N GLU A 211 0.85 -14.16 0.11
CA GLU A 211 2.04 -13.46 -0.35
C GLU A 211 1.74 -12.01 -0.74
N VAL A 212 2.62 -11.10 -0.31
CA VAL A 212 2.61 -9.68 -0.68
C VAL A 212 3.87 -9.38 -1.49
N ILE A 213 3.71 -9.28 -2.81
CA ILE A 213 4.79 -8.88 -3.72
C ILE A 213 4.53 -7.45 -4.18
N ARG A 214 5.39 -6.50 -3.78
CA ARG A 214 5.21 -5.06 -4.05
C ARG A 214 6.52 -4.34 -4.31
N GLY A 215 6.48 -3.07 -4.71
CA GLY A 215 7.69 -2.27 -4.94
C GLY A 215 8.44 -1.96 -3.64
N GLU A 216 9.76 -1.81 -3.72
CA GLU A 216 10.63 -1.52 -2.56
C GLU A 216 10.35 -0.16 -1.91
N GLU A 217 9.61 0.74 -2.56
CA GLU A 217 9.13 1.98 -1.95
C GLU A 217 8.27 1.74 -0.71
N TRP A 218 7.72 0.53 -0.56
CA TRP A 218 6.92 0.11 0.59
C TRP A 218 7.73 -0.61 1.67
N LEU A 219 9.01 -0.88 1.43
CA LEU A 219 9.88 -1.54 2.41
C LEU A 219 9.95 -0.80 3.76
N PRO A 220 9.98 0.55 3.81
CA PRO A 220 9.94 1.28 5.07
C PRO A 220 8.66 1.06 5.90
N SER A 221 7.58 0.58 5.29
CA SER A 221 6.33 0.26 5.99
C SER A 221 6.31 -1.15 6.58
N LEU A 222 7.23 -2.03 6.18
CA LEU A 222 7.26 -3.43 6.59
C LEU A 222 7.32 -3.61 8.12
N PRO A 223 8.16 -2.84 8.87
CA PRO A 223 8.19 -2.98 10.33
C PRO A 223 6.84 -2.71 11.00
N LEU A 224 6.13 -1.67 10.56
CA LEU A 224 4.78 -1.39 11.06
C LEU A 224 3.80 -2.51 10.74
N HIS A 225 3.87 -3.08 9.53
CA HIS A 225 2.99 -4.18 9.13
C HIS A 225 3.23 -5.41 10.02
N TYR A 226 4.48 -5.81 10.26
CA TYR A 226 4.81 -6.88 11.21
C TYR A 226 4.28 -6.61 12.61
N MET A 227 4.41 -5.37 13.08
CA MET A 227 3.89 -4.98 14.39
C MET A 227 2.35 -5.01 14.46
N LEU A 228 1.65 -4.66 13.39
CA LEU A 228 0.20 -4.75 13.29
C LEU A 228 -0.28 -6.21 13.32
N TYR A 229 0.33 -7.12 12.53
CA TYR A 229 0.03 -8.55 12.59
C TYR A 229 0.21 -9.09 14.01
N LYS A 230 1.29 -8.72 14.67
CA LYS A 230 1.56 -9.10 16.06
C LYS A 230 0.53 -8.52 17.04
N ALA A 231 0.17 -7.23 16.88
CA ALA A 231 -0.81 -6.56 17.74
C ALA A 231 -2.23 -7.17 17.63
N PHE A 232 -2.56 -7.74 16.47
CA PHE A 232 -3.80 -8.48 16.25
C PHE A 232 -3.72 -9.95 16.67
N GLY A 233 -2.53 -10.49 16.95
CA GLY A 233 -2.33 -11.93 17.21
C GLY A 233 -2.43 -12.78 15.92
N TRP A 234 -2.09 -12.20 14.77
CA TRP A 234 -2.21 -12.83 13.44
C TRP A 234 -0.85 -13.28 12.87
N GLU A 235 0.14 -13.55 13.72
CA GLU A 235 1.46 -13.96 13.27
C GLU A 235 1.45 -15.24 12.41
N GLU A 236 0.54 -16.18 12.72
CA GLU A 236 0.42 -17.44 11.97
C GLU A 236 -0.21 -17.27 10.59
N THR A 237 -1.01 -16.20 10.38
CA THR A 237 -1.66 -15.89 9.10
C THR A 237 -1.00 -14.72 8.37
N MET A 238 0.13 -14.24 8.88
CA MET A 238 0.88 -13.15 8.25
C MET A 238 1.41 -13.62 6.89
N PRO A 239 1.17 -12.87 5.80
CA PRO A 239 1.69 -13.21 4.48
C PRO A 239 3.21 -13.13 4.45
N ARG A 240 3.82 -13.85 3.53
CA ARG A 240 5.24 -13.66 3.19
C ARG A 240 5.39 -12.40 2.35
N PHE A 241 6.47 -11.66 2.57
CA PHE A 241 6.72 -10.39 1.88
C PHE A 241 7.85 -10.50 0.86
N ALA A 242 7.69 -9.82 -0.26
CA ALA A 242 8.71 -9.72 -1.31
C ALA A 242 8.73 -8.29 -1.88
N HIS A 243 9.84 -7.57 -1.72
CA HIS A 243 9.99 -6.20 -2.19
C HIS A 243 10.84 -6.14 -3.47
N LEU A 244 10.17 -5.89 -4.60
CA LEU A 244 10.78 -5.77 -5.92
C LEU A 244 11.56 -4.45 -6.02
N SER A 245 12.74 -4.50 -6.67
CA SER A 245 13.51 -3.30 -6.97
C SER A 245 12.72 -2.31 -7.85
N LEU A 246 13.01 -1.02 -7.73
CA LEU A 246 12.45 0.00 -8.61
C LEU A 246 12.92 -0.21 -10.07
N LEU A 247 12.08 0.21 -11.01
CA LEU A 247 12.53 0.45 -12.37
C LEU A 247 13.33 1.76 -12.38
N LEU A 248 14.61 1.65 -12.63
CA LEU A 248 15.51 2.81 -12.65
C LEU A 248 15.54 3.47 -14.03
N LYS A 249 15.94 4.73 -14.06
CA LYS A 249 16.28 5.44 -15.30
C LYS A 249 17.45 4.76 -15.99
N PRO A 250 17.64 4.95 -17.32
CA PRO A 250 18.75 4.34 -18.06
C PRO A 250 20.14 4.68 -17.51
N ASP A 251 20.29 5.82 -16.84
CA ASP A 251 21.52 6.25 -16.18
C ASP A 251 21.71 5.60 -14.78
N GLY A 252 20.78 4.75 -14.35
CA GLY A 252 20.78 4.10 -13.05
C GLY A 252 20.46 5.02 -11.86
N LYS A 253 20.16 6.31 -12.10
CA LYS A 253 19.95 7.31 -11.05
C LYS A 253 18.47 7.64 -10.84
N GLY A 254 17.88 7.00 -9.84
CA GLY A 254 16.51 7.26 -9.42
C GLY A 254 15.45 6.49 -10.22
N LYS A 255 14.23 6.51 -9.67
CA LYS A 255 13.05 5.80 -10.20
C LYS A 255 12.65 6.36 -11.57
N LEU A 256 12.37 5.47 -12.52
CA LEU A 256 11.77 5.83 -13.80
C LEU A 256 10.38 6.42 -13.57
N SER A 257 10.18 7.65 -14.03
CA SER A 257 8.92 8.38 -13.91
C SER A 257 8.21 8.53 -15.26
N LYS A 258 6.93 8.92 -15.22
CA LYS A 258 6.14 9.20 -16.42
C LYS A 258 6.80 10.25 -17.33
N ARG A 259 7.34 11.32 -16.73
CA ARG A 259 8.04 12.42 -17.44
C ARG A 259 9.34 11.98 -18.12
N ASP A 260 9.94 10.90 -17.62
CA ASP A 260 11.18 10.37 -18.22
C ASP A 260 10.89 9.68 -19.56
N GLY A 261 9.73 9.02 -19.72
CA GLY A 261 9.33 8.38 -20.97
C GLY A 261 9.23 9.38 -22.12
N ASP A 262 8.53 10.48 -21.91
CA ASP A 262 8.39 11.55 -22.93
C ASP A 262 9.75 12.12 -23.34
N ARG A 263 10.62 12.34 -22.35
CA ARG A 263 11.98 12.87 -22.58
C ARG A 263 12.90 11.87 -23.30
N LEU A 264 12.73 10.58 -23.05
CA LEU A 264 13.61 9.52 -23.55
C LEU A 264 13.05 8.84 -24.81
N GLY A 265 11.84 9.21 -25.24
CA GLY A 265 11.22 8.76 -26.48
C GLY A 265 10.70 7.32 -26.45
N PHE A 266 10.29 6.82 -25.28
CA PHE A 266 9.62 5.53 -25.16
C PHE A 266 8.40 5.62 -24.24
N PRO A 267 7.33 4.82 -24.47
CA PRO A 267 6.15 4.81 -23.63
C PRO A 267 6.45 4.32 -22.21
N VAL A 268 5.78 4.91 -21.23
CA VAL A 268 5.80 4.44 -19.83
C VAL A 268 4.46 3.80 -19.44
N PHE A 269 3.46 4.03 -20.26
CA PHE A 269 2.13 3.45 -20.10
C PHE A 269 1.95 2.21 -20.99
N PRO A 270 1.25 1.16 -20.49
CA PRO A 270 0.90 0.01 -21.33
C PRO A 270 -0.08 0.40 -22.45
N LEU A 271 -1.06 1.25 -22.15
CA LEU A 271 -2.07 1.76 -23.08
C LEU A 271 -2.04 3.29 -23.09
N ARG A 272 -2.65 3.90 -24.13
CA ARG A 272 -2.86 5.35 -24.19
C ARG A 272 -3.61 5.82 -22.93
N TRP A 273 -3.09 6.88 -22.31
CA TRP A 273 -3.70 7.53 -21.16
C TRP A 273 -3.98 9.00 -21.47
N VAL A 274 -5.15 9.48 -21.01
CA VAL A 274 -5.51 10.90 -21.07
C VAL A 274 -5.76 11.36 -19.64
N ASN A 275 -5.02 12.37 -19.16
CA ASN A 275 -5.20 12.93 -17.84
C ASN A 275 -6.41 13.88 -17.77
N ALA A 276 -6.70 14.44 -16.58
CA ALA A 276 -7.82 15.35 -16.36
C ALA A 276 -7.69 16.67 -17.15
N GLU A 277 -6.47 17.09 -17.46
CA GLU A 277 -6.13 18.29 -18.22
C GLU A 277 -6.20 18.03 -19.75
N GLY A 278 -6.50 16.80 -20.18
CA GLY A 278 -6.57 16.42 -21.59
C GLY A 278 -5.22 16.10 -22.24
N GLU A 279 -4.14 16.06 -21.46
CA GLU A 279 -2.83 15.66 -21.98
C GLU A 279 -2.81 14.16 -22.28
N VAL A 280 -2.26 13.81 -23.42
CA VAL A 280 -2.22 12.45 -23.94
C VAL A 280 -0.82 11.85 -23.75
N SER A 281 -0.76 10.73 -23.07
CA SER A 281 0.44 9.88 -23.01
C SER A 281 0.24 8.67 -23.92
N HIS A 282 1.20 8.40 -24.80
CA HIS A 282 1.19 7.22 -25.65
C HIS A 282 1.43 5.94 -24.84
N GLY A 283 0.85 4.84 -25.32
CA GLY A 283 1.01 3.51 -24.73
C GLY A 283 1.75 2.57 -25.68
N TYR A 284 2.32 1.51 -25.11
CA TYR A 284 2.98 0.46 -25.89
C TYR A 284 2.03 -0.17 -26.92
N ARG A 285 0.76 -0.36 -26.59
CA ARG A 285 -0.25 -0.89 -27.52
C ARG A 285 -0.42 -0.01 -28.74
N GLU A 286 -0.56 1.28 -28.54
CA GLU A 286 -0.79 2.26 -29.63
C GLU A 286 0.49 2.48 -30.47
N ASP A 287 1.65 2.23 -29.91
CA ASP A 287 2.92 2.22 -30.64
C ASP A 287 3.18 0.89 -31.37
N GLY A 288 2.20 -0.03 -31.37
CA GLY A 288 2.23 -1.26 -32.17
C GLY A 288 2.95 -2.44 -31.49
N TYR A 289 3.23 -2.38 -30.20
CA TYR A 289 3.79 -3.52 -29.47
C TYR A 289 2.71 -4.57 -29.20
N PHE A 290 3.06 -5.83 -29.42
CA PHE A 290 2.23 -6.96 -29.02
C PHE A 290 2.27 -7.15 -27.50
N PRO A 291 1.17 -7.58 -26.88
CA PRO A 291 1.13 -7.81 -25.42
C PRO A 291 2.19 -8.81 -24.93
N GLU A 292 2.46 -9.87 -25.69
CA GLU A 292 3.48 -10.87 -25.37
C GLU A 292 4.89 -10.26 -25.36
N ALA A 293 5.20 -9.38 -26.30
CA ALA A 293 6.49 -8.69 -26.35
C ALA A 293 6.66 -7.75 -25.15
N PHE A 294 5.59 -7.03 -24.78
CA PHE A 294 5.57 -6.15 -23.62
C PHE A 294 5.73 -6.94 -22.30
N VAL A 295 4.99 -8.05 -22.12
CA VAL A 295 5.10 -8.93 -20.96
C VAL A 295 6.51 -9.53 -20.86
N ASN A 296 7.08 -10.05 -21.96
CA ASN A 296 8.43 -10.59 -21.99
C ASN A 296 9.48 -9.52 -21.59
N MET A 297 9.34 -8.30 -22.08
CA MET A 297 10.20 -7.17 -21.67
C MET A 297 10.13 -6.94 -20.15
N LEU A 298 8.92 -6.95 -19.55
CA LEU A 298 8.76 -6.78 -18.11
C LEU A 298 9.39 -7.92 -17.31
N CYS A 299 9.28 -9.16 -17.77
CA CYS A 299 9.95 -10.32 -17.18
C CYS A 299 11.48 -10.17 -17.22
N ALA A 300 12.04 -9.77 -18.36
CA ALA A 300 13.47 -9.60 -18.54
C ALA A 300 14.08 -8.52 -17.61
N LEU A 301 13.34 -7.44 -17.32
CA LEU A 301 13.80 -6.36 -16.44
C LEU A 301 14.10 -6.81 -15.00
N VAL A 302 13.60 -7.94 -14.57
CA VAL A 302 13.87 -8.49 -13.21
C VAL A 302 14.89 -9.62 -13.27
N ALA A 303 14.92 -10.43 -14.32
CA ALA A 303 15.85 -11.54 -14.45
C ALA A 303 17.33 -11.10 -14.44
N PHE A 304 17.61 -9.86 -14.87
CA PHE A 304 18.97 -9.30 -14.86
C PHE A 304 19.45 -8.80 -13.50
N ASN A 305 18.54 -8.56 -12.53
CA ASN A 305 18.92 -7.97 -11.24
C ASN A 305 19.02 -8.98 -10.08
N HIS A 306 18.54 -10.23 -10.23
CA HIS A 306 18.57 -11.21 -9.15
C HIS A 306 18.85 -12.62 -9.68
N THR A 307 20.02 -13.14 -9.38
CA THR A 307 20.48 -14.51 -9.72
C THR A 307 19.69 -15.63 -9.02
N GLN A 308 18.71 -15.33 -8.19
CA GLN A 308 17.93 -16.31 -7.43
C GLN A 308 16.52 -16.58 -7.98
N PHE A 309 15.98 -15.74 -8.86
CA PHE A 309 14.71 -16.02 -9.53
C PHE A 309 14.97 -16.63 -10.90
N ARG A 310 15.12 -17.95 -10.94
CA ARG A 310 14.85 -18.73 -12.15
C ARG A 310 13.33 -18.81 -12.37
N LEU A 311 12.69 -17.69 -12.69
CA LEU A 311 11.34 -17.71 -13.23
C LEU A 311 11.44 -18.18 -14.68
N CYS A 312 10.83 -19.31 -14.90
CA CYS A 312 10.83 -20.04 -16.15
C CYS A 312 10.26 -19.18 -17.29
N VAL A 313 11.13 -18.75 -18.21
CA VAL A 313 10.73 -18.20 -19.53
C VAL A 313 10.17 -19.31 -20.43
N SER A 314 10.09 -20.56 -19.96
CA SER A 314 9.69 -21.73 -20.73
C SER A 314 8.19 -22.07 -20.65
N ALA A 315 7.34 -21.17 -20.14
CA ALA A 315 5.90 -21.36 -20.06
C ALA A 315 5.09 -20.32 -20.88
N LEU A 316 5.61 -19.94 -22.06
CA LEU A 316 4.83 -19.28 -23.11
C LEU A 316 4.82 -20.15 -24.36
#